data_5f353e9e2846a64952226499a649b6c8
#
_entry.id   5f353e9e2846a64952226499a649b6c8
#
_cell.length_a   1.000
_cell.length_b   1.000
_cell.length_c   1.000
_cell.angle_alpha   90.00
_cell.angle_beta   90.00
_cell.angle_gamma   90.00
#
_symmetry.space_group_name_H-M   'P 1'
#
loop_
_entity.id
_entity.type
_entity.pdbx_description
1 polymer ?
#
loop_
_entity_poly.entity_id
_entity_poly.type
_entity_poly.pdbx_seq_one_letter_code
_entity_poly.pdbx_strand_id
1 'polypeptide(L)'
;QPPLQVYVKPSREYKVTMRSIDLGAMEVVSTWEELRDCNKVGSPFSIPKAALILAGFVPEFAAERYASFEEQLRALGCGLEITLLAAIPAGSGLGTSSILAATVLGAVSDFCGLAWDKSEICNRTLILEQLLTTGGGWQDQYGGVLHGLKLLQTSDGFNQIPQVRWLPE
;
A
#
# COMPACT_ATOMS: atom_id res chain seq x y z
N GLN A 1 -18.37 -18.62 4.19
CA GLN A 1 -17.71 -17.52 3.49
C GLN A 1 -16.26 -17.47 3.94
N PRO A 2 -15.33 -17.61 3.01
CA PRO A 2 -13.93 -17.61 3.41
C PRO A 2 -13.53 -16.25 3.97
N PRO A 3 -12.65 -16.24 4.97
CA PRO A 3 -12.16 -14.98 5.48
C PRO A 3 -11.29 -14.27 4.47
N LEU A 4 -11.30 -12.97 4.53
CA LEU A 4 -10.42 -12.15 3.70
C LEU A 4 -8.99 -12.33 4.20
N GLN A 5 -8.07 -12.64 3.31
CA GLN A 5 -6.68 -12.84 3.65
C GLN A 5 -5.76 -12.08 2.71
N VAL A 6 -4.71 -11.52 3.26
CA VAL A 6 -3.68 -10.82 2.51
C VAL A 6 -2.35 -11.34 2.97
N TYR A 7 -1.52 -11.74 2.01
CA TYR A 7 -0.17 -12.21 2.29
C TYR A 7 0.83 -11.29 1.62
N VAL A 8 1.87 -10.92 2.36
CA VAL A 8 2.98 -10.13 1.83
C VAL A 8 4.24 -10.93 2.05
N LYS A 9 4.95 -11.21 0.97
CA LYS A 9 6.19 -11.98 1.01
C LYS A 9 7.31 -11.19 0.35
N PRO A 10 8.56 -11.44 0.75
CA PRO A 10 9.69 -10.84 0.04
C PRO A 10 9.87 -11.48 -1.33
N SER A 11 10.34 -10.69 -2.27
CA SER A 11 10.67 -11.14 -3.61
C SER A 11 12.13 -10.84 -3.87
N ARG A 12 12.81 -11.73 -4.62
CA ARG A 12 14.18 -11.49 -5.01
C ARG A 12 14.29 -10.44 -6.11
N GLU A 13 13.21 -10.21 -6.84
CA GLU A 13 13.19 -9.18 -7.86
C GLU A 13 12.73 -7.87 -7.23
N TYR A 14 13.39 -6.79 -7.61
CA TYR A 14 13.12 -5.48 -7.01
C TYR A 14 11.94 -4.82 -7.72
N LYS A 15 10.79 -5.38 -7.50
CA LYS A 15 9.51 -4.89 -8.00
C LYS A 15 8.41 -5.43 -7.09
N VAL A 16 7.18 -5.00 -7.33
CA VAL A 16 6.04 -5.48 -6.55
C VAL A 16 5.14 -6.28 -7.48
N THR A 17 4.88 -7.52 -7.12
CA THR A 17 3.93 -8.37 -7.84
C THR A 17 2.69 -8.52 -7.00
N MET A 18 1.54 -8.21 -7.57
CA MET A 18 0.26 -8.28 -6.89
C MET A 18 -0.60 -9.32 -7.58
N ARG A 19 -1.21 -10.19 -6.78
CA ARG A 19 -2.06 -11.27 -7.30
C ARG A 19 -3.38 -11.29 -6.56
N SER A 20 -4.46 -11.48 -7.32
CA SER A 20 -5.76 -11.77 -6.76
C SER A 20 -6.11 -13.19 -7.17
N ILE A 21 -6.11 -14.10 -6.20
CA ILE A 21 -6.33 -15.52 -6.49
C ILE A 21 -7.74 -15.75 -7.00
N ASP A 22 -8.72 -15.13 -6.35
CA ASP A 22 -10.12 -15.35 -6.70
C ASP A 22 -10.48 -14.81 -8.07
N LEU A 23 -9.84 -13.72 -8.49
CA LEU A 23 -10.11 -13.11 -9.78
C LEU A 23 -9.17 -13.61 -10.87
N GLY A 24 -8.13 -14.35 -10.51
CA GLY A 24 -7.15 -14.80 -11.48
C GLY A 24 -6.37 -13.65 -12.11
N ALA A 25 -6.23 -12.54 -11.39
CA ALA A 25 -5.58 -11.36 -11.92
C ALA A 25 -4.18 -11.20 -11.30
N MET A 26 -3.29 -10.57 -12.07
CA MET A 26 -1.94 -10.28 -11.60
C MET A 26 -1.50 -8.96 -12.22
N GLU A 27 -0.75 -8.20 -11.44
CA GLU A 27 -0.16 -6.96 -11.92
C GLU A 27 1.22 -6.80 -11.33
N VAL A 28 2.17 -6.32 -12.13
CA VAL A 28 3.53 -6.06 -11.68
C VAL A 28 3.75 -4.56 -11.69
N VAL A 29 4.29 -4.04 -10.60
CA VAL A 29 4.58 -2.61 -10.45
C VAL A 29 6.08 -2.46 -10.34
N SER A 30 6.67 -1.69 -11.25
CA SER A 30 8.11 -1.48 -11.31
C SER A 30 8.49 -0.01 -11.17
N THR A 31 7.53 0.90 -11.20
CA THR A 31 7.79 2.34 -11.16
C THR A 31 6.85 3.02 -10.20
N TRP A 32 7.27 4.20 -9.74
CA TRP A 32 6.40 5.03 -8.89
C TRP A 32 5.14 5.46 -9.63
N GLU A 33 5.24 5.70 -10.94
CA GLU A 33 4.07 6.09 -11.74
C GLU A 33 3.01 5.01 -11.73
N GLU A 34 3.43 3.76 -11.80
CA GLU A 34 2.49 2.66 -11.75
C GLU A 34 1.82 2.54 -10.39
N LEU A 35 2.54 2.85 -9.31
CA LEU A 35 1.91 2.91 -7.99
C LEU A 35 0.90 4.05 -7.90
N ARG A 36 1.26 5.20 -8.44
CA ARG A 36 0.37 6.37 -8.38
C ARG A 36 -0.90 6.15 -9.19
N ASP A 37 -0.89 5.22 -10.12
CA ASP A 37 -2.07 4.87 -10.90
C ASP A 37 -3.01 3.97 -10.08
N CYS A 38 -3.25 4.35 -8.83
CA CYS A 38 -4.09 3.57 -7.94
C CYS A 38 -5.57 3.85 -8.12
N ASN A 39 -5.92 4.88 -8.89
CA ASN A 39 -7.33 5.20 -9.19
C ASN A 39 -7.79 4.60 -10.52
N LYS A 40 -7.04 3.67 -11.07
CA LYS A 40 -7.37 3.05 -12.35
C LYS A 40 -8.68 2.29 -12.24
N VAL A 41 -9.64 2.64 -13.07
CA VAL A 41 -10.96 2.02 -13.04
C VAL A 41 -10.84 0.55 -13.41
N GLY A 42 -11.49 -0.31 -12.63
CA GLY A 42 -11.53 -1.73 -12.91
C GLY A 42 -10.34 -2.53 -12.43
N SER A 43 -9.34 -1.87 -11.83
CA SER A 43 -8.19 -2.60 -11.31
C SER A 43 -8.53 -3.19 -9.94
N PRO A 44 -8.25 -4.49 -9.72
CA PRO A 44 -8.44 -5.06 -8.39
C PRO A 44 -7.33 -4.69 -7.43
N PHE A 45 -6.33 -3.92 -7.86
CA PHE A 45 -5.15 -3.64 -7.06
C PHE A 45 -5.03 -2.18 -6.62
N SER A 46 -6.11 -1.41 -6.73
CA SER A 46 -6.10 -0.02 -6.28
C SER A 46 -5.75 0.10 -4.80
N ILE A 47 -6.32 -0.76 -3.97
CA ILE A 47 -6.09 -0.71 -2.53
C ILE A 47 -4.65 -1.06 -2.18
N PRO A 48 -4.07 -2.16 -2.67
CA PRO A 48 -2.66 -2.43 -2.40
C PRO A 48 -1.73 -1.33 -2.88
N LYS A 49 -2.00 -0.74 -4.04
CA LYS A 49 -1.17 0.36 -4.52
C LYS A 49 -1.24 1.56 -3.59
N ALA A 50 -2.45 1.94 -3.18
CA ALA A 50 -2.62 3.06 -2.26
C ALA A 50 -1.97 2.78 -0.91
N ALA A 51 -2.06 1.54 -0.43
CA ALA A 51 -1.43 1.17 0.83
C ALA A 51 0.08 1.33 0.77
N LEU A 52 0.71 0.94 -0.34
CA LEU A 52 2.14 1.12 -0.50
C LEU A 52 2.51 2.59 -0.58
N ILE A 53 1.69 3.40 -1.22
CA ILE A 53 1.91 4.84 -1.24
C ILE A 53 1.93 5.39 0.18
N LEU A 54 0.94 5.03 0.99
CA LEU A 54 0.85 5.52 2.37
C LEU A 54 1.96 4.95 3.25
N ALA A 55 2.52 3.82 2.88
CA ALA A 55 3.64 3.24 3.61
C ALA A 55 4.97 3.93 3.26
N GLY A 56 4.98 4.81 2.27
CA GLY A 56 6.18 5.57 1.95
C GLY A 56 6.91 5.09 0.71
N PHE A 57 6.26 4.31 -0.14
CA PHE A 57 6.92 3.76 -1.32
C PHE A 57 6.89 4.68 -2.53
N VAL A 58 6.56 5.96 -2.34
CA VAL A 58 6.68 6.98 -3.38
C VAL A 58 7.49 8.14 -2.80
N PRO A 59 8.17 8.92 -3.66
CA PRO A 59 9.04 9.99 -3.17
C PRO A 59 8.35 11.02 -2.29
N GLU A 60 7.08 11.30 -2.58
CA GLU A 60 6.34 12.32 -1.85
C GLU A 60 6.18 11.98 -0.37
N PHE A 61 6.17 10.69 -0.04
CA PHE A 61 5.95 10.23 1.33
C PHE A 61 7.15 9.48 1.90
N ALA A 62 8.21 9.32 1.13
CA ALA A 62 9.42 8.67 1.61
C ALA A 62 10.26 9.63 2.42
N ALA A 63 10.93 9.11 3.44
CA ALA A 63 11.81 9.93 4.27
C ALA A 63 13.15 10.20 3.60
N GLU A 64 13.55 9.34 2.68
CA GLU A 64 14.81 9.47 1.97
C GLU A 64 14.57 9.55 0.48
N ARG A 65 15.58 10.04 -0.23
CA ARG A 65 15.49 10.18 -1.67
C ARG A 65 16.13 8.98 -2.34
N TYR A 66 15.47 8.47 -3.36
CA TYR A 66 15.96 7.36 -4.17
C TYR A 66 15.89 7.76 -5.63
N ALA A 67 16.79 7.16 -6.43
CA ALA A 67 16.82 7.46 -7.85
C ALA A 67 15.63 6.87 -8.60
N SER A 68 15.08 5.77 -8.09
CA SER A 68 13.98 5.08 -8.74
C SER A 68 13.28 4.18 -7.72
N PHE A 69 12.12 3.66 -8.10
CA PHE A 69 11.42 2.68 -7.28
C PHE A 69 12.29 1.44 -7.05
N GLU A 70 12.98 0.99 -8.10
CA GLU A 70 13.88 -0.15 -7.95
C GLU A 70 14.96 0.13 -6.92
N GLU A 71 15.54 1.33 -6.94
CA GLU A 71 16.57 1.68 -5.96
C GLU A 71 16.01 1.74 -4.56
N GLN A 72 14.76 2.20 -4.44
CA GLN A 72 14.10 2.20 -3.14
C GLN A 72 13.93 0.78 -2.62
N LEU A 73 13.53 -0.15 -3.48
CA LEU A 73 13.38 -1.55 -3.07
C LEU A 73 14.73 -2.19 -2.77
N ARG A 74 15.78 -1.81 -3.49
CA ARG A 74 17.13 -2.29 -3.17
C ARG A 74 17.57 -1.82 -1.79
N ALA A 75 17.23 -0.59 -1.43
CA ALA A 75 17.52 -0.09 -0.09
C ALA A 75 16.71 -0.83 0.96
N LEU A 76 15.49 -1.21 0.64
CA LEU A 76 14.66 -2.03 1.53
C LEU A 76 15.24 -3.43 1.69
N GLY A 77 15.87 -3.95 0.66
CA GLY A 77 16.51 -5.26 0.68
C GLY A 77 15.79 -6.32 -0.12
N CYS A 78 14.60 -6.04 -0.64
CA CYS A 78 13.83 -7.01 -1.41
C CYS A 78 12.69 -6.33 -2.13
N GLY A 79 12.09 -7.05 -3.09
CA GLY A 79 10.80 -6.65 -3.62
C GLY A 79 9.69 -7.27 -2.78
N LEU A 80 8.46 -7.12 -3.24
CA LEU A 80 7.29 -7.62 -2.52
C LEU A 80 6.40 -8.43 -3.45
N GLU A 81 5.81 -9.48 -2.86
CA GLU A 81 4.69 -10.19 -3.49
C GLU A 81 3.49 -10.05 -2.58
N ILE A 82 2.42 -9.45 -3.10
CA ILE A 82 1.19 -9.24 -2.36
C ILE A 82 0.12 -10.12 -2.98
N THR A 83 -0.45 -11.02 -2.16
CA THR A 83 -1.47 -11.94 -2.62
C THR A 83 -2.77 -11.67 -1.87
N LEU A 84 -3.84 -11.49 -2.63
CA LEU A 84 -5.17 -11.28 -2.08
C LEU A 84 -6.00 -12.54 -2.28
N LEU A 85 -6.57 -13.04 -1.20
CA LEU A 85 -7.53 -14.14 -1.22
C LEU A 85 -8.89 -13.58 -0.82
N ALA A 86 -9.94 -14.09 -1.43
CA ALA A 86 -11.30 -13.60 -1.20
C ALA A 86 -11.42 -12.14 -1.63
N ALA A 87 -11.00 -11.86 -2.86
CA ALA A 87 -11.10 -10.51 -3.41
C ALA A 87 -12.57 -10.09 -3.46
N ILE A 88 -12.79 -8.83 -3.17
CA ILE A 88 -14.12 -8.26 -3.12
C ILE A 88 -14.42 -7.63 -4.47
N PRO A 89 -15.52 -8.01 -5.13
CA PRO A 89 -15.84 -7.43 -6.43
C PRO A 89 -16.02 -5.93 -6.33
N ALA A 90 -15.64 -5.23 -7.38
CA ALA A 90 -15.83 -3.80 -7.45
C ALA A 90 -17.32 -3.49 -7.32
N GLY A 91 -17.65 -2.51 -6.48
CA GLY A 91 -19.04 -2.11 -6.30
C GLY A 91 -19.77 -2.88 -5.24
N SER A 92 -19.18 -3.87 -4.62
CA SER A 92 -19.82 -4.57 -3.52
C SER A 92 -19.63 -3.76 -2.23
N GLY A 93 -20.61 -3.30 -1.64
CA GLY A 93 -20.70 -2.62 -0.37
C GLY A 93 -19.47 -1.92 0.20
N LEU A 94 -19.70 -0.81 0.86
CA LEU A 94 -18.62 0.04 1.35
C LEU A 94 -17.82 -0.58 2.48
N GLY A 95 -18.46 -1.39 3.34
CA GLY A 95 -17.77 -1.96 4.47
C GLY A 95 -16.66 -2.92 4.12
N THR A 96 -16.81 -3.63 2.99
CA THR A 96 -15.84 -4.63 2.59
C THR A 96 -14.55 -3.99 2.07
N SER A 97 -14.65 -2.84 1.40
CA SER A 97 -13.46 -2.11 0.95
C SER A 97 -12.62 -1.64 2.12
N SER A 98 -13.27 -1.14 3.16
CA SER A 98 -12.55 -0.69 4.35
C SER A 98 -11.84 -1.85 5.04
N ILE A 99 -12.48 -3.01 5.10
CA ILE A 99 -11.86 -4.18 5.71
C ILE A 99 -10.64 -4.62 4.90
N LEU A 100 -10.77 -4.64 3.57
CA LEU A 100 -9.65 -4.99 2.73
C LEU A 100 -8.50 -3.99 2.91
N ALA A 101 -8.82 -2.70 2.92
CA ALA A 101 -7.80 -1.67 3.09
C ALA A 101 -7.08 -1.83 4.42
N ALA A 102 -7.82 -2.03 5.50
CA ALA A 102 -7.20 -2.20 6.82
C ALA A 102 -6.33 -3.45 6.86
N THR A 103 -6.79 -4.54 6.23
CA THR A 103 -6.03 -5.78 6.20
C THR A 103 -4.73 -5.61 5.40
N VAL A 104 -4.79 -4.95 4.26
CA VAL A 104 -3.59 -4.71 3.46
C VAL A 104 -2.62 -3.80 4.21
N LEU A 105 -3.13 -2.72 4.80
CA LEU A 105 -2.27 -1.81 5.56
C LEU A 105 -1.60 -2.53 6.73
N GLY A 106 -2.35 -3.39 7.42
CA GLY A 106 -1.77 -4.17 8.51
C GLY A 106 -0.68 -5.11 8.03
N ALA A 107 -0.92 -5.79 6.91
CA ALA A 107 0.06 -6.72 6.36
C ALA A 107 1.33 -5.98 5.91
N VAL A 108 1.18 -4.83 5.27
CA VAL A 108 2.32 -4.03 4.85
C VAL A 108 3.07 -3.50 6.06
N SER A 109 2.35 -3.05 7.09
CA SER A 109 2.98 -2.59 8.31
C SER A 109 3.81 -3.68 8.96
N ASP A 110 3.26 -4.89 9.05
CA ASP A 110 3.98 -6.02 9.63
C ASP A 110 5.20 -6.38 8.81
N PHE A 111 5.06 -6.43 7.50
CA PHE A 111 6.16 -6.81 6.63
C PHE A 111 7.30 -5.80 6.72
N CYS A 112 6.97 -4.52 6.72
CA CYS A 112 7.97 -3.45 6.72
C CYS A 112 8.43 -3.05 8.11
N GLY A 113 7.87 -3.63 9.16
CA GLY A 113 8.26 -3.29 10.53
C GLY A 113 7.80 -1.91 10.96
N LEU A 114 6.70 -1.42 10.40
CA LEU A 114 6.21 -0.07 10.71
C LEU A 114 5.52 0.00 12.07
N ALA A 115 5.05 -1.15 12.56
CA ALA A 115 4.45 -1.27 13.90
C ALA A 115 3.24 -0.35 14.09
N TRP A 116 2.44 -0.17 13.06
CA TRP A 116 1.22 0.61 13.20
C TRP A 116 0.23 -0.12 14.10
N ASP A 117 -0.30 0.59 15.09
CA ASP A 117 -1.32 0.01 15.95
C ASP A 117 -2.69 0.15 15.29
N LYS A 118 -3.73 -0.35 15.98
CA LYS A 118 -5.08 -0.33 15.40
C LYS A 118 -5.55 1.07 15.09
N SER A 119 -5.26 2.03 15.96
CA SER A 119 -5.66 3.40 15.75
C SER A 119 -5.02 3.99 14.51
N GLU A 120 -3.74 3.73 14.33
CA GLU A 120 -3.03 4.22 13.16
C GLU A 120 -3.54 3.57 11.89
N ILE A 121 -3.82 2.27 11.92
CA ILE A 121 -4.35 1.59 10.75
C ILE A 121 -5.72 2.14 10.40
N CYS A 122 -6.56 2.41 11.39
CA CYS A 122 -7.87 3.02 11.12
C CYS A 122 -7.74 4.39 10.49
N ASN A 123 -6.84 5.22 11.00
CA ASN A 123 -6.63 6.55 10.44
C ASN A 123 -6.10 6.46 9.01
N ARG A 124 -5.15 5.57 8.77
CA ARG A 124 -4.60 5.41 7.42
C ARG A 124 -5.61 4.82 6.46
N THR A 125 -6.52 3.99 6.96
CA THR A 125 -7.61 3.48 6.13
C THR A 125 -8.49 4.61 5.64
N LEU A 126 -8.81 5.57 6.50
CA LEU A 126 -9.60 6.71 6.09
C LEU A 126 -8.87 7.55 5.05
N ILE A 127 -7.57 7.75 5.23
CA ILE A 127 -6.78 8.50 4.27
C ILE A 127 -6.71 7.75 2.93
N LEU A 128 -6.56 6.44 2.99
CA LEU A 128 -6.52 5.62 1.79
C LEU A 128 -7.84 5.72 1.02
N GLU A 129 -8.95 5.66 1.72
CA GLU A 129 -10.25 5.78 1.07
C GLU A 129 -10.42 7.15 0.43
N GLN A 130 -9.93 8.19 1.08
CA GLN A 130 -9.96 9.53 0.50
C GLN A 130 -9.13 9.58 -0.78
N LEU A 131 -7.97 8.93 -0.77
CA LEU A 131 -7.11 8.87 -1.94
C LEU A 131 -7.80 8.19 -3.12
N LEU A 132 -8.62 7.20 -2.86
CA LEU A 132 -9.26 6.42 -3.91
C LEU A 132 -10.64 6.93 -4.33
N THR A 133 -11.33 7.71 -3.50
CA THR A 133 -12.72 8.05 -3.79
C THR A 133 -12.91 9.33 -4.55
N THR A 134 -11.97 10.25 -4.47
CA THR A 134 -12.12 11.49 -5.22
C THR A 134 -11.70 11.23 -6.65
N GLY A 135 -12.56 11.43 -7.60
CA GLY A 135 -12.31 11.06 -8.99
C GLY A 135 -11.29 11.90 -9.72
N GLY A 136 -10.50 12.69 -9.01
CA GLY A 136 -9.44 13.48 -9.62
C GLY A 136 -8.19 12.67 -9.85
N GLY A 137 -7.23 13.25 -10.55
CA GLY A 137 -5.95 12.63 -10.74
C GLY A 137 -5.13 12.67 -9.46
N TRP A 138 -3.98 12.03 -9.51
CA TRP A 138 -3.08 11.97 -8.37
C TRP A 138 -2.81 13.34 -7.76
N GLN A 139 -2.55 14.32 -8.63
CA GLN A 139 -2.17 15.65 -8.16
C GLN A 139 -3.29 16.36 -7.42
N ASP A 140 -4.53 16.08 -7.78
CA ASP A 140 -5.67 16.69 -7.12
C ASP A 140 -5.85 16.20 -5.69
N GLN A 141 -5.36 15.00 -5.41
CA GLN A 141 -5.48 14.35 -4.11
C GLN A 141 -4.30 14.64 -3.20
N TYR A 142 -3.18 14.93 -3.81
CA TYR A 142 -1.90 14.94 -3.13
C TYR A 142 -1.90 15.84 -1.89
N GLY A 143 -2.42 17.07 -2.04
CA GLY A 143 -2.42 18.01 -0.92
C GLY A 143 -3.16 17.48 0.29
N GLY A 144 -4.35 16.92 0.07
CA GLY A 144 -5.15 16.39 1.17
C GLY A 144 -4.52 15.19 1.85
N VAL A 145 -4.00 14.26 1.04
CA VAL A 145 -3.34 13.07 1.58
C VAL A 145 -2.09 13.47 2.37
N LEU A 146 -1.29 14.37 1.80
CA LEU A 146 -0.07 14.81 2.46
C LEU A 146 -0.39 15.49 3.78
N HIS A 147 -1.45 16.32 3.81
CA HIS A 147 -1.84 16.98 5.04
C HIS A 147 -2.25 15.97 6.11
N GLY A 148 -3.04 14.96 5.71
CA GLY A 148 -3.45 13.90 6.64
C GLY A 148 -2.26 13.14 7.20
N LEU A 149 -1.30 12.80 6.35
CA LEU A 149 -0.12 12.09 6.80
C LEU A 149 0.74 12.95 7.71
N LYS A 150 0.83 14.25 7.45
CA LYS A 150 1.57 15.14 8.33
C LYS A 150 0.94 15.23 9.71
N LEU A 151 -0.38 15.21 9.79
CA LEU A 151 -1.05 15.21 11.08
C LEU A 151 -0.71 13.93 11.86
N LEU A 152 -0.71 12.80 11.19
CA LEU A 152 -0.34 11.54 11.82
C LEU A 152 1.12 11.55 12.25
N GLN A 153 1.98 12.13 11.43
CA GLN A 153 3.39 12.25 11.76
C GLN A 153 3.60 13.08 13.01
N THR A 154 2.85 14.17 13.14
CA THR A 154 2.99 15.04 14.30
C THR A 154 2.63 14.32 15.59
N SER A 155 1.58 13.52 15.57
CA SER A 155 1.13 12.84 16.78
C SER A 155 1.92 11.57 17.07
N ASP A 156 2.31 10.83 16.03
CA ASP A 156 2.88 9.49 16.21
C ASP A 156 4.33 9.37 15.77
N GLY A 157 4.90 10.45 15.27
CA GLY A 157 6.23 10.34 14.72
C GLY A 157 6.26 9.45 13.49
N PHE A 158 5.35 9.69 12.55
CA PHE A 158 5.32 8.96 11.28
C PHE A 158 6.69 9.07 10.63
N ASN A 159 7.35 7.94 10.47
CA ASN A 159 8.74 7.94 10.07
C ASN A 159 8.94 7.25 8.74
N GLN A 160 10.19 7.25 8.33
CA GLN A 160 10.62 6.54 7.15
C GLN A 160 10.35 5.06 7.29
N ILE A 161 10.37 4.37 6.16
CA ILE A 161 10.22 2.93 6.14
C ILE A 161 11.45 2.31 6.78
N PRO A 162 11.29 1.52 7.84
CA PRO A 162 12.44 0.85 8.44
C PRO A 162 12.92 -0.29 7.54
N GLN A 163 14.11 -0.76 7.81
CA GLN A 163 14.63 -1.90 7.09
C GLN A 163 13.81 -3.14 7.41
N VAL A 164 13.61 -3.97 6.40
CA VAL A 164 12.89 -5.22 6.58
C VAL A 164 13.72 -6.15 7.45
N ARG A 165 13.09 -6.69 8.48
CA ARG A 165 13.74 -7.63 9.38
C ARG A 165 13.23 -9.03 9.14
N TRP A 166 13.73 -9.64 8.11
CA TRP A 166 13.48 -11.05 7.91
C TRP A 166 14.80 -11.69 7.52
N LEU A 167 14.94 -12.93 7.90
CA LEU A 167 16.18 -13.63 7.67
C LEU A 167 16.07 -14.41 6.38
N PRO A 168 17.05 -14.30 5.50
CA PRO A 168 17.05 -15.12 4.30
C PRO A 168 17.23 -16.58 4.68
N GLU A 169 16.60 -17.43 3.88
CA GLU A 169 16.71 -18.87 4.11
C GLU A 169 18.08 -19.40 3.77
#